data_6485eabbf93d1169f54830e3ffdf2506
#
_entry.id   6485eabbf93d1169f54830e3ffdf2506
#
_cell.length_a   1.000
_cell.length_b   1.000
_cell.length_c   1.000
_cell.angle_alpha   90.00
_cell.angle_beta   90.00
_cell.angle_gamma   90.00
#
_symmetry.space_group_name_H-M   'P 1'
#
loop_
_entity.id
_entity.type
_entity.pdbx_description
1 polymer ?
#
loop_
_entity_poly.entity_id
_entity_poly.type
_entity_poly.pdbx_seq_one_letter_code
_entity_poly.pdbx_strand_id
1 'polypeptide(L)' 'MKILVVDDEKLLVKGIRFNLENEGYEVITGCDGMEAVELAGSENPDLIVLDLMMPRLDGLEACGKIREFSDVPII' A
#
# COMPACT_ATOMS: atom_id res chain seq x y z
N MET A 1 11.86 -8.15 -3.23
CA MET A 1 11.12 -6.88 -3.33
C MET A 1 9.94 -6.90 -2.38
N LYS A 2 9.76 -5.82 -1.64
CA LYS A 2 8.67 -5.68 -0.66
C LYS A 2 7.60 -4.77 -1.26
N ILE A 3 6.36 -5.24 -1.32
CA ILE A 3 5.23 -4.52 -1.90
C ILE A 3 4.19 -4.25 -0.83
N LEU A 4 3.77 -2.99 -0.70
CA LEU A 4 2.67 -2.61 0.18
C LEU A 4 1.41 -2.50 -0.67
N VAL A 5 0.37 -3.24 -0.29
CA VAL A 5 -0.94 -3.23 -0.96
C VAL A 5 -1.96 -2.63 -0.01
N VAL A 6 -2.60 -1.55 -0.43
CA VAL A 6 -3.58 -0.84 0.40
C VAL A 6 -4.90 -0.71 -0.34
N ASP A 7 -5.95 -1.28 0.23
CA ASP A 7 -7.30 -1.23 -0.31
C ASP A 7 -8.24 -1.58 0.84
N ASP A 8 -9.45 -1.02 0.85
CA ASP A 8 -10.42 -1.31 1.89
C ASP A 8 -11.25 -2.58 1.61
N GLU A 9 -11.12 -3.17 0.42
CA GLU A 9 -11.77 -4.44 0.09
C GLU A 9 -10.86 -5.60 0.49
N LYS A 10 -11.16 -6.22 1.62
CA LYS A 10 -10.31 -7.28 2.19
C LYS A 10 -10.10 -8.47 1.26
N LEU A 11 -11.15 -8.87 0.53
CA LEU A 11 -11.04 -10.01 -0.38
C LEU A 11 -10.14 -9.70 -1.57
N LEU A 12 -10.20 -8.47 -2.07
CA LEU A 12 -9.33 -8.04 -3.16
C LEU A 12 -7.88 -8.02 -2.70
N VAL A 13 -7.62 -7.46 -1.53
CA VAL A 13 -6.27 -7.42 -0.95
C VAL A 13 -5.72 -8.83 -0.78
N LYS A 14 -6.53 -9.74 -0.26
CA LYS A 14 -6.14 -11.12 -0.05
C LYS A 14 -5.75 -11.81 -1.37
N GLY A 15 -6.52 -11.57 -2.43
CA GLY A 15 -6.23 -12.13 -3.75
C GLY A 15 -4.95 -11.58 -4.35
N ILE A 16 -4.75 -10.27 -4.26
CA ILE A 16 -3.54 -9.63 -4.75
C ILE A 16 -2.33 -10.13 -3.98
N ARG A 17 -2.43 -10.21 -2.67
CA ARG A 17 -1.37 -10.72 -1.82
C ARG A 17 -0.97 -12.13 -2.20
N PHE A 18 -1.96 -13.01 -2.38
CA PHE A 18 -1.72 -14.39 -2.76
C PHE A 18 -0.95 -14.48 -4.08
N ASN A 19 -1.38 -13.73 -5.09
CA ASN A 19 -0.74 -13.74 -6.40
C ASN A 19 0.69 -13.21 -6.32
N LEU A 20 0.91 -12.13 -5.59
CA LEU A 20 2.25 -11.53 -5.48
C LEU A 20 3.19 -12.42 -4.68
N GLU A 21 2.70 -13.04 -3.62
CA GLU A 21 3.53 -13.97 -2.84
C GLU A 21 3.92 -15.19 -3.65
N ASN A 22 3.03 -15.67 -4.52
CA ASN A 22 3.35 -16.77 -5.42
C ASN A 22 4.46 -16.40 -6.41
N GLU A 23 4.60 -15.12 -6.74
CA GLU A 23 5.68 -14.65 -7.62
C GLU A 23 6.98 -14.36 -6.86
N GLY A 24 7.00 -14.63 -5.57
CA GLY A 24 8.20 -14.48 -4.77
C GLY A 24 8.37 -13.12 -4.10
N TYR A 25 7.35 -12.26 -4.13
CA TYR A 25 7.43 -10.95 -3.47
C TYR A 25 7.02 -11.06 -2.00
N GLU A 26 7.61 -10.21 -1.18
CA GLU A 26 7.16 -10.01 0.20
C GLU A 26 6.04 -8.98 0.17
N VAL A 27 4.88 -9.29 0.78
CA VAL A 27 3.71 -8.41 0.70
C VAL A 27 3.28 -7.96 2.10
N ILE A 28 3.06 -6.65 2.23
CA ILE A 28 2.50 -6.04 3.43
C ILE A 28 1.17 -5.44 3.02
N THR A 29 0.17 -5.52 3.87
CA THR A 29 -1.16 -5.03 3.53
C THR A 29 -1.63 -3.98 4.52
N GLY A 30 -2.39 -2.99 4.00
CA GLY A 30 -3.07 -1.99 4.80
C GLY A 30 -4.50 -1.84 4.32
N CYS A 31 -5.39 -1.33 5.15
CA CYS A 31 -6.81 -1.25 4.83
C CYS A 31 -7.32 0.18 4.65
N ASP A 32 -6.51 1.19 4.90
CA ASP A 32 -6.89 2.60 4.66
C ASP A 32 -5.66 3.48 4.45
N GLY A 33 -5.92 4.75 4.14
CA GLY A 33 -4.85 5.70 3.84
C GLY A 33 -3.94 6.00 5.02
N MET A 34 -4.47 5.95 6.24
CA MET A 34 -3.66 6.17 7.45
C MET A 34 -2.63 5.05 7.59
N GLU A 35 -3.06 3.80 7.41
CA GLU A 35 -2.15 2.66 7.46
C GLU A 35 -1.13 2.72 6.32
N ALA A 36 -1.56 3.21 5.13
CA ALA A 36 -0.64 3.35 4.01
C ALA A 36 0.54 4.26 4.38
N VAL A 37 0.25 5.41 4.98
CA VAL A 37 1.30 6.35 5.39
C VAL A 37 2.21 5.74 6.45
N GLU A 38 1.62 5.13 7.47
CA GLU A 38 2.38 4.48 8.54
C GLU A 38 3.30 3.38 8.01
N LEU A 39 2.75 2.49 7.19
CA LEU A 39 3.50 1.35 6.68
C LEU A 39 4.55 1.77 5.66
N ALA A 40 4.27 2.79 4.85
CA ALA A 40 5.27 3.32 3.94
C ALA A 40 6.49 3.84 4.69
N GLY A 41 6.28 4.44 5.86
CA GLY A 41 7.38 4.94 6.68
C GLY A 41 8.11 3.86 7.47
N SER A 42 7.36 2.90 8.04
CA SER A 42 7.95 1.90 8.94
C SER A 42 8.53 0.69 8.20
N GLU A 43 7.93 0.29 7.08
CA GLU A 43 8.32 -0.92 6.36
C GLU A 43 9.21 -0.65 5.15
N ASN A 44 9.27 0.58 4.72
CA ASN A 44 10.12 1.00 3.60
C ASN A 44 9.92 0.12 2.35
N PRO A 45 8.70 0.03 1.81
CA PRO A 45 8.43 -0.85 0.67
C PRO A 45 9.11 -0.36 -0.61
N ASP A 46 9.30 -1.28 -1.55
CA ASP A 46 9.87 -0.98 -2.86
C ASP A 46 8.81 -0.52 -3.85
N LEU A 47 7.55 -0.84 -3.59
CA LEU A 47 6.41 -0.49 -4.44
C LEU A 47 5.16 -0.42 -3.59
N ILE A 48 4.28 0.54 -3.89
CA ILE A 48 2.98 0.67 -3.22
C ILE A 48 1.88 0.56 -4.25
N VAL A 49 0.92 -0.33 -4.00
CA VAL A 49 -0.33 -0.43 -4.76
C VAL A 49 -1.41 0.17 -3.88
N LEU A 50 -2.01 1.29 -4.33
CA LEU A 50 -2.84 2.12 -3.48
C LEU A 50 -4.17 2.43 -4.14
N ASP A 51 -5.27 2.09 -3.48
CA ASP A 51 -6.61 2.49 -3.91
C ASP A 51 -6.78 3.98 -3.62
N LEU A 52 -7.35 4.71 -4.57
CA LEU A 52 -7.57 6.16 -4.43
C LEU A 52 -8.79 6.50 -3.59
N MET A 53 -9.76 5.60 -3.49
CA MET A 53 -11.03 5.88 -2.79
C MET A 53 -11.18 4.98 -1.57
N MET A 54 -10.71 5.50 -0.44
CA MET A 54 -10.74 4.79 0.83
C MET A 54 -11.28 5.68 1.94
N PRO A 55 -11.85 5.08 3.00
CA PRO A 55 -12.26 5.86 4.16
C PRO A 55 -11.05 6.41 4.93
N ARG A 56 -11.31 7.32 5.84
CA ARG A 56 -10.36 8.00 6.72
C ARG A 56 -9.44 8.94 5.94
N LEU A 57 -8.43 8.43 5.27
CA LEU A 57 -7.52 9.24 4.46
C LEU A 57 -7.52 8.63 3.06
N ASP A 58 -7.97 9.36 2.06
CA ASP A 58 -8.07 8.82 0.71
C ASP A 58 -6.69 8.64 0.07
N GLY A 59 -6.67 7.93 -1.07
CA GLY A 59 -5.42 7.57 -1.73
C GLY A 59 -4.62 8.76 -2.21
N LEU A 60 -5.27 9.84 -2.65
CA LEU A 60 -4.55 11.04 -3.09
C LEU A 60 -3.88 11.74 -1.93
N GLU A 61 -4.58 11.87 -0.80
CA GLU A 61 -3.99 12.46 0.40
C GLU A 61 -2.87 11.61 0.96
N ALA A 62 -3.06 10.28 0.99
CA ALA A 62 -2.04 9.36 1.44
C ALA A 62 -0.79 9.46 0.55
N CYS A 63 -0.97 9.51 -0.77
CA CYS A 63 0.12 9.65 -1.70
C CYS A 63 0.91 10.93 -1.43
N GLY A 64 0.22 12.06 -1.21
CA GLY A 64 0.87 13.33 -0.89
C GLY A 64 1.70 13.25 0.38
N LYS A 65 1.17 12.62 1.43
CA LYS A 65 1.90 12.47 2.68
C LYS A 65 3.12 11.56 2.53
N ILE A 66 2.98 10.48 1.78
CA ILE A 66 4.10 9.57 1.51
C ILE A 66 5.21 10.30 0.76
N ARG A 67 4.85 11.14 -0.22
CA ARG A 67 5.83 11.88 -1.01
C ARG A 67 6.64 12.88 -0.19
N GLU A 68 6.19 13.24 1.01
CA GLU A 68 6.97 14.11 1.90
C GLU A 68 8.25 13.43 2.39
N PHE A 69 8.30 12.09 2.41
CA PHE A 69 9.46 11.38 2.93
C PHE A 69 9.97 10.24 2.03
N SER A 70 9.32 9.96 0.90
CA SER A 70 9.70 8.82 0.07
C SER A 70 9.41 9.07 -1.41
N ASP A 71 10.28 8.53 -2.27
CA ASP A 71 10.11 8.55 -3.72
C ASP A 71 9.61 7.19 -4.23
N VAL A 72 9.15 6.31 -3.35
CA VAL A 72 8.73 4.96 -3.71
C VAL A 72 7.68 5.01 -4.84
N PRO A 73 7.77 4.12 -5.85
CA PRO A 73 6.73 4.07 -6.89
C PRO A 73 5.36 3.71 -6.29
N ILE A 74 4.33 4.43 -6.70
CA ILE A 74 2.94 4.22 -6.26
C ILE A 74 2.08 4.04 -7.51
N ILE A 75 1.29 2.98 -7.52
CA ILE A 75 0.37 2.67 -8.62
C ILE A 75 -1.07 2.89 -8.16
#